data_ca9eef7d7ccbce36fb20161e791cd621
#
_entry.id   ca9eef7d7ccbce36fb20161e791cd621
#
_cell.length_a   1.000
_cell.length_b   1.000
_cell.length_c   1.000
_cell.angle_alpha   90.00
_cell.angle_beta   90.00
_cell.angle_gamma   90.00
#
_symmetry.space_group_name_H-M   'P 1'
#
loop_
_entity.id
_entity.type
_entity.pdbx_description
1 polymer ?
#
loop_
_entity_poly.entity_id
_entity_poly.type
_entity_poly.pdbx_seq_one_letter_code
_entity_poly.pdbx_strand_id
1 'polypeptide(L)'
;MASRRQLLLLAAPALALAGCSGILPGQGDPAQLYTLTPKNSFAADLPRVAWQLVVELPVAAAGLNTSRVALQRTPVSLDYFARANWSDAAPAMLQTLLVESFENTGRIVAVSRESVRLRPDYLLQTDLREFAAEYFPDAARPPLARVRMTAKLVRVADRAIIASTSAERAERAKADTMDAIMLAFDEAAGGVMRRIVEWTLRAPGTSARPER
;
A
#
# COMPACT_ATOMS: atom_id res chain seq x y z
N MET A 1 27.53 -46.79 -59.73
CA MET A 1 26.18 -46.36 -60.19
C MET A 1 25.24 -46.50 -58.98
N ALA A 2 25.07 -45.47 -58.21
CA ALA A 2 24.15 -45.46 -57.04
C ALA A 2 22.73 -45.19 -57.52
N SER A 3 21.82 -46.08 -57.14
CA SER A 3 20.44 -46.10 -57.58
C SER A 3 19.65 -44.88 -57.03
N ARG A 4 18.91 -44.20 -57.91
CA ARG A 4 18.04 -43.04 -57.63
C ARG A 4 16.97 -43.28 -56.54
N ARG A 5 16.81 -44.53 -56.06
CA ARG A 5 15.81 -44.91 -55.03
C ARG A 5 16.31 -44.71 -53.59
N GLN A 6 17.61 -44.52 -53.36
CA GLN A 6 18.16 -44.33 -52.01
C GLN A 6 18.24 -42.84 -51.58
N LEU A 7 18.02 -41.89 -52.49
CA LEU A 7 18.06 -40.43 -52.20
C LEU A 7 16.71 -39.88 -51.66
N LEU A 8 15.65 -40.69 -51.73
CA LEU A 8 14.31 -40.20 -51.30
C LEU A 8 13.93 -40.60 -49.83
N LEU A 9 14.78 -41.36 -49.12
CA LEU A 9 14.50 -41.81 -47.75
C LEU A 9 15.20 -40.98 -46.65
N LEU A 10 16.00 -39.95 -47.01
CA LEU A 10 16.74 -39.12 -46.03
C LEU A 10 16.16 -37.68 -45.85
N ALA A 11 15.07 -37.37 -46.54
CA ALA A 11 14.44 -36.01 -46.47
C ALA A 11 13.25 -35.90 -45.50
N ALA A 12 12.85 -36.92 -44.78
CA ALA A 12 11.61 -36.96 -44.00
C ALA A 12 11.70 -36.64 -42.49
N PRO A 13 12.84 -36.54 -41.79
CA PRO A 13 12.81 -36.18 -40.38
C PRO A 13 13.08 -34.70 -40.03
N ALA A 14 13.33 -33.81 -41.05
CA ALA A 14 13.71 -32.41 -40.75
C ALA A 14 12.53 -31.43 -40.57
N LEU A 15 11.27 -31.85 -40.80
CA LEU A 15 10.12 -30.96 -40.68
C LEU A 15 9.33 -31.04 -39.37
N ALA A 16 9.74 -31.89 -38.42
CA ALA A 16 8.99 -32.11 -37.18
C ALA A 16 9.41 -31.23 -35.98
N LEU A 17 10.43 -30.34 -36.12
CA LEU A 17 10.92 -29.47 -35.03
C LEU A 17 10.47 -28.01 -35.09
N ALA A 18 9.60 -27.63 -36.01
CA ALA A 18 9.17 -26.23 -36.17
C ALA A 18 7.87 -25.86 -35.45
N GLY A 19 7.37 -26.67 -34.49
CA GLY A 19 6.03 -26.55 -33.94
C GLY A 19 5.90 -26.30 -32.42
N CYS A 20 6.96 -25.97 -31.68
CA CYS A 20 6.85 -25.79 -30.23
C CYS A 20 7.42 -24.44 -29.71
N SER A 21 7.15 -23.35 -30.40
CA SER A 21 7.50 -22.01 -29.88
C SER A 21 6.22 -21.23 -29.53
N GLY A 22 5.44 -21.67 -28.54
CA GLY A 22 4.23 -20.93 -28.26
C GLY A 22 3.49 -21.22 -26.96
N ILE A 23 3.97 -22.15 -26.12
CA ILE A 23 3.26 -22.41 -24.86
C ILE A 23 4.29 -22.56 -23.72
N LEU A 24 4.99 -21.49 -23.39
CA LEU A 24 5.56 -21.34 -22.05
C LEU A 24 4.50 -20.70 -21.16
N PRO A 25 4.01 -21.38 -20.11
CA PRO A 25 3.17 -20.74 -19.11
C PRO A 25 4.01 -19.64 -18.42
N GLY A 26 3.64 -18.36 -18.60
CA GLY A 26 4.34 -17.25 -17.97
C GLY A 26 4.69 -16.05 -18.88
N GLN A 27 4.40 -16.07 -20.17
CA GLN A 27 4.58 -14.92 -21.07
C GLN A 27 3.33 -14.03 -21.12
N GLY A 28 2.80 -13.65 -19.96
CA GLY A 28 1.93 -12.47 -19.88
C GLY A 28 2.79 -11.23 -19.70
N ASP A 29 2.35 -10.07 -20.21
CA ASP A 29 3.02 -8.80 -19.92
C ASP A 29 3.25 -8.67 -18.40
N PRO A 30 4.43 -8.21 -17.95
CA PRO A 30 4.71 -8.06 -16.53
C PRO A 30 3.68 -7.14 -15.87
N ALA A 31 3.33 -7.42 -14.62
CA ALA A 31 2.43 -6.54 -13.86
C ALA A 31 3.06 -5.17 -13.71
N GLN A 32 2.28 -4.12 -13.95
CA GLN A 32 2.71 -2.75 -13.71
C GLN A 32 2.78 -2.49 -12.21
N LEU A 33 3.88 -1.88 -11.75
CA LEU A 33 4.07 -1.50 -10.36
C LEU A 33 3.60 -0.07 -10.14
N TYR A 34 2.87 0.12 -9.04
CA TYR A 34 2.36 1.41 -8.59
C TYR A 34 2.87 1.71 -7.18
N THR A 35 3.10 2.98 -6.91
CA THR A 35 3.39 3.48 -5.56
C THR A 35 2.50 4.70 -5.28
N LEU A 36 2.25 4.97 -4.01
CA LEU A 36 1.52 6.16 -3.57
C LEU A 36 2.52 7.22 -3.10
N THR A 37 2.02 8.43 -2.87
CA THR A 37 2.85 9.56 -2.44
C THR A 37 2.65 9.87 -0.95
N PRO A 38 3.72 10.26 -0.21
CA PRO A 38 3.58 10.70 1.16
C PRO A 38 2.83 12.03 1.22
N LYS A 39 2.06 12.25 2.28
CA LYS A 39 1.38 13.52 2.47
C LYS A 39 2.39 14.62 2.83
N ASN A 40 2.25 15.79 2.21
CA ASN A 40 3.13 16.94 2.37
C ASN A 40 2.39 18.23 2.76
N SER A 41 1.07 18.18 2.90
CA SER A 41 0.25 19.35 3.25
C SER A 41 -0.60 19.05 4.48
N PHE A 42 -0.44 19.85 5.53
CA PHE A 42 -1.04 19.69 6.86
C PHE A 42 -1.59 21.03 7.37
N ALA A 43 -2.36 20.97 8.45
CA ALA A 43 -2.84 22.16 9.14
C ALA A 43 -1.65 23.00 9.65
N ALA A 44 -1.73 24.33 9.47
CA ALA A 44 -0.64 25.25 9.84
C ALA A 44 -0.42 25.34 11.37
N ASP A 45 -1.44 25.05 12.15
CA ASP A 45 -1.49 25.14 13.62
C ASP A 45 -1.02 23.86 14.34
N LEU A 46 -0.34 22.94 13.65
CA LEU A 46 0.19 21.73 14.28
C LEU A 46 1.23 22.06 15.35
N PRO A 47 1.13 21.45 16.54
CA PRO A 47 2.11 21.66 17.60
C PRO A 47 3.48 21.08 17.19
N ARG A 48 4.55 21.68 17.68
CA ARG A 48 5.88 21.06 17.67
C ARG A 48 6.00 20.15 18.88
N VAL A 49 6.50 18.94 18.64
CA VAL A 49 6.66 17.94 19.69
C VAL A 49 8.11 17.55 19.86
N ALA A 50 8.54 17.36 21.11
CA ALA A 50 9.94 17.09 21.47
C ALA A 50 10.20 15.58 21.75
N TRP A 51 9.26 14.73 21.39
CA TRP A 51 9.35 13.28 21.58
C TRP A 51 9.61 12.54 20.26
N GLN A 52 10.02 11.29 20.40
CA GLN A 52 10.37 10.41 19.30
C GLN A 52 9.29 9.36 19.08
N LEU A 53 8.96 9.07 17.81
CA LEU A 53 7.94 8.13 17.39
C LEU A 53 8.55 6.96 16.61
N VAL A 54 8.09 5.76 16.92
CA VAL A 54 8.22 4.61 16.02
C VAL A 54 6.86 4.31 15.42
N VAL A 55 6.78 4.26 14.10
CA VAL A 55 5.63 3.76 13.35
C VAL A 55 5.81 2.27 13.16
N GLU A 56 5.01 1.46 13.83
CA GLU A 56 5.04 0.00 13.64
C GLU A 56 4.48 -0.40 12.28
N LEU A 57 4.86 -1.58 11.80
CA LEU A 57 4.29 -2.13 10.57
C LEU A 57 2.77 -2.30 10.76
N PRO A 58 1.93 -1.73 9.89
CA PRO A 58 0.49 -1.88 10.00
C PRO A 58 0.05 -3.34 9.97
N VAL A 59 -0.77 -3.73 10.92
CA VAL A 59 -1.42 -5.04 10.89
C VAL A 59 -2.51 -5.03 9.83
N ALA A 60 -2.59 -6.09 9.04
CA ALA A 60 -3.62 -6.24 8.00
C ALA A 60 -4.09 -7.68 7.90
N ALA A 61 -5.33 -7.89 7.46
CA ALA A 61 -5.80 -9.20 7.05
C ALA A 61 -4.96 -9.74 5.88
N ALA A 62 -4.83 -11.07 5.77
CA ALA A 62 -3.98 -11.72 4.75
C ALA A 62 -4.30 -11.24 3.32
N GLY A 63 -5.58 -10.98 3.00
CA GLY A 63 -6.00 -10.45 1.70
C GLY A 63 -5.53 -9.01 1.41
N LEU A 64 -5.13 -8.25 2.43
CA LEU A 64 -4.55 -6.91 2.28
C LEU A 64 -3.04 -6.88 2.53
N ASN A 65 -2.49 -7.91 3.17
CA ASN A 65 -1.04 -8.05 3.40
C ASN A 65 -0.35 -8.65 2.16
N THR A 66 -0.41 -7.93 1.08
CA THR A 66 0.08 -8.35 -0.24
C THR A 66 0.43 -7.12 -1.08
N SER A 67 1.27 -7.30 -2.10
CA SER A 67 1.51 -6.28 -3.12
C SER A 67 0.42 -6.21 -4.19
N ARG A 68 -0.57 -7.12 -4.20
CA ARG A 68 -1.65 -7.10 -5.19
C ARG A 68 -2.62 -5.96 -4.90
N VAL A 69 -3.05 -5.25 -5.95
CA VAL A 69 -4.07 -4.20 -5.82
C VAL A 69 -5.45 -4.84 -5.70
N ALA A 70 -6.07 -4.67 -4.54
CA ALA A 70 -7.36 -5.27 -4.22
C ALA A 70 -8.54 -4.52 -4.86
N LEU A 71 -9.57 -5.27 -5.24
CA LEU A 71 -10.86 -4.74 -5.67
C LEU A 71 -12.02 -5.52 -5.04
N GLN A 72 -13.18 -4.90 -4.93
CA GLN A 72 -14.41 -5.51 -4.44
C GLN A 72 -15.55 -5.24 -5.42
N ARG A 73 -16.23 -6.31 -5.85
CA ARG A 73 -17.44 -6.23 -6.69
C ARG A 73 -18.72 -6.29 -5.87
N THR A 74 -18.63 -6.87 -4.68
CA THR A 74 -19.69 -6.94 -3.68
C THR A 74 -19.11 -6.69 -2.28
N PRO A 75 -19.91 -6.35 -1.27
CA PRO A 75 -19.41 -6.12 0.10
C PRO A 75 -18.69 -7.31 0.75
N VAL A 76 -18.85 -8.51 0.21
CA VAL A 76 -18.31 -9.76 0.76
C VAL A 76 -17.28 -10.43 -0.17
N SER A 77 -16.96 -9.84 -1.33
CA SER A 77 -15.95 -10.37 -2.25
C SER A 77 -14.65 -9.58 -2.11
N LEU A 78 -13.52 -10.27 -2.28
CA LEU A 78 -12.20 -9.65 -2.41
C LEU A 78 -11.51 -10.32 -3.60
N ASP A 79 -11.22 -9.52 -4.61
CA ASP A 79 -10.50 -9.91 -5.81
C ASP A 79 -9.28 -9.00 -5.99
N TYR A 80 -8.52 -9.20 -7.06
CA TYR A 80 -7.35 -8.39 -7.37
C TYR A 80 -7.28 -8.05 -8.85
N PHE A 81 -6.75 -6.88 -9.17
CA PHE A 81 -6.44 -6.53 -10.55
C PHE A 81 -5.35 -7.46 -11.11
N ALA A 82 -5.56 -7.98 -12.30
CA ALA A 82 -4.72 -9.04 -12.86
C ALA A 82 -3.27 -8.60 -13.16
N ARG A 83 -3.06 -7.33 -13.48
CA ARG A 83 -1.75 -6.80 -13.95
C ARG A 83 -1.37 -5.50 -13.24
N ALA A 84 -1.75 -5.34 -11.99
CA ALA A 84 -1.40 -4.18 -11.18
C ALA A 84 -0.95 -4.63 -9.80
N ASN A 85 0.24 -4.19 -9.41
CA ASN A 85 0.78 -4.44 -8.08
C ASN A 85 1.26 -3.14 -7.46
N TRP A 86 1.20 -3.05 -6.16
CA TRP A 86 1.93 -2.08 -5.38
C TRP A 86 3.43 -2.37 -5.46
N SER A 87 4.27 -1.34 -5.28
CA SER A 87 5.73 -1.47 -5.25
C SER A 87 6.25 -2.33 -4.09
N ASP A 88 5.44 -2.51 -3.04
CA ASP A 88 5.71 -3.34 -1.86
C ASP A 88 4.38 -3.92 -1.36
N ALA A 89 4.41 -4.79 -0.33
CA ALA A 89 3.19 -5.16 0.37
C ALA A 89 2.50 -3.90 0.92
N ALA A 90 1.16 -3.80 0.77
CA ALA A 90 0.43 -2.59 1.12
C ALA A 90 0.71 -2.06 2.55
N PRO A 91 0.82 -2.90 3.61
CA PRO A 91 1.21 -2.42 4.95
C PRO A 91 2.61 -1.79 4.98
N ALA A 92 3.61 -2.38 4.31
CA ALA A 92 4.98 -1.89 4.30
C ALA A 92 5.09 -0.57 3.53
N MET A 93 4.41 -0.46 2.38
CA MET A 93 4.30 0.78 1.63
C MET A 93 3.66 1.89 2.50
N LEU A 94 2.52 1.62 3.15
CA LEU A 94 1.83 2.60 4.00
C LEU A 94 2.65 3.00 5.23
N GLN A 95 3.43 2.08 5.83
CA GLN A 95 4.36 2.42 6.91
C GLN A 95 5.40 3.45 6.44
N THR A 96 6.01 3.20 5.28
CA THR A 96 6.99 4.11 4.69
C THR A 96 6.39 5.50 4.46
N LEU A 97 5.22 5.55 3.83
CA LEU A 97 4.52 6.80 3.53
C LEU A 97 4.08 7.55 4.79
N LEU A 98 3.68 6.84 5.87
CA LEU A 98 3.39 7.46 7.16
C LEU A 98 4.62 8.10 7.78
N VAL A 99 5.78 7.41 7.79
CA VAL A 99 7.04 7.97 8.31
C VAL A 99 7.40 9.23 7.55
N GLU A 100 7.43 9.19 6.22
CA GLU A 100 7.73 10.35 5.37
C GLU A 100 6.71 11.49 5.56
N SER A 101 5.43 11.15 5.77
CA SER A 101 4.38 12.14 6.06
C SER A 101 4.60 12.86 7.38
N PHE A 102 5.07 12.15 8.44
CA PHE A 102 5.46 12.80 9.69
C PHE A 102 6.67 13.72 9.50
N GLU A 103 7.70 13.27 8.78
CA GLU A 103 8.90 14.06 8.46
C GLU A 103 8.53 15.34 7.70
N ASN A 104 7.63 15.23 6.73
CA ASN A 104 7.14 16.35 5.93
C ASN A 104 6.42 17.43 6.76
N THR A 105 5.95 17.12 7.97
CA THR A 105 5.38 18.15 8.86
C THR A 105 6.42 19.11 9.40
N GLY A 106 7.68 18.67 9.57
CA GLY A 106 8.73 19.40 10.30
C GLY A 106 8.36 19.72 11.75
N ARG A 107 7.41 18.98 12.36
CA ARG A 107 6.86 19.24 13.69
C ARG A 107 7.27 18.21 14.74
N ILE A 108 7.96 17.14 14.37
CA ILE A 108 8.44 16.07 15.24
C ILE A 108 9.97 15.99 15.21
N VAL A 109 10.59 15.70 16.36
CA VAL A 109 12.06 15.62 16.46
C VAL A 109 12.60 14.41 15.68
N ALA A 110 11.98 13.25 15.84
CA ALA A 110 12.37 12.06 15.13
C ALA A 110 11.18 11.11 14.96
N VAL A 111 11.10 10.52 13.78
CA VAL A 111 10.19 9.43 13.46
C VAL A 111 10.96 8.34 12.71
N SER A 112 10.62 7.08 12.94
CA SER A 112 11.31 5.96 12.29
C SER A 112 10.44 4.71 12.22
N ARG A 113 10.94 3.71 11.52
CA ARG A 113 10.43 2.34 11.55
C ARG A 113 11.13 1.56 12.66
N GLU A 114 10.55 0.44 13.09
CA GLU A 114 11.10 -0.44 14.15
C GLU A 114 12.58 -0.85 13.98
N SER A 115 13.06 -0.95 12.73
CA SER A 115 14.42 -1.42 12.44
C SER A 115 15.53 -0.49 12.87
N VAL A 116 15.20 0.75 13.30
CA VAL A 116 16.19 1.75 13.76
C VAL A 116 16.31 1.68 15.27
N ARG A 117 17.54 1.62 15.80
CA ARG A 117 17.86 1.57 17.24
C ARG A 117 17.60 2.91 17.94
N LEU A 118 16.37 3.42 17.86
CA LEU A 118 15.92 4.58 18.63
C LEU A 118 15.32 4.10 19.95
N ARG A 119 15.35 4.98 20.96
CA ARG A 119 14.54 4.82 22.18
C ARG A 119 13.31 5.72 22.04
N PRO A 120 12.22 5.23 21.41
CA PRO A 120 11.04 6.05 21.19
C PRO A 120 10.34 6.37 22.51
N ASP A 121 9.70 7.53 22.57
CA ASP A 121 8.76 7.85 23.63
C ASP A 121 7.39 7.22 23.37
N TYR A 122 7.04 7.08 22.07
CA TYR A 122 5.74 6.54 21.64
C TYR A 122 5.87 5.58 20.46
N LEU A 123 4.93 4.63 20.41
CA LEU A 123 4.69 3.75 19.26
C LEU A 123 3.35 4.13 18.63
N LEU A 124 3.32 4.22 17.32
CA LEU A 124 2.09 4.31 16.53
C LEU A 124 1.77 2.91 15.99
N GLN A 125 0.80 2.25 16.59
CA GLN A 125 0.26 0.99 16.14
C GLN A 125 -0.92 1.26 15.21
N THR A 126 -0.91 0.66 14.02
CA THR A 126 -1.98 0.84 13.04
C THR A 126 -2.51 -0.48 12.52
N ASP A 127 -3.81 -0.52 12.24
CA ASP A 127 -4.44 -1.64 11.52
C ASP A 127 -4.99 -1.13 10.19
N LEU A 128 -4.60 -1.75 9.08
CA LEU A 128 -5.18 -1.52 7.76
C LEU A 128 -6.47 -2.33 7.65
N ARG A 129 -7.61 -1.65 7.65
CA ARG A 129 -8.94 -2.27 7.65
C ARG A 129 -9.52 -2.42 6.26
N GLU A 130 -9.34 -1.39 5.42
CA GLU A 130 -9.83 -1.36 4.04
C GLU A 130 -8.79 -0.71 3.16
N PHE A 131 -8.53 -1.32 2.01
CA PHE A 131 -7.61 -0.83 0.99
C PHE A 131 -7.96 -1.50 -0.33
N ALA A 132 -9.08 -1.11 -0.92
CA ALA A 132 -9.63 -1.73 -2.12
C ALA A 132 -10.38 -0.73 -3.01
N ALA A 133 -10.46 -1.04 -4.30
CA ALA A 133 -11.32 -0.36 -5.25
C ALA A 133 -12.72 -1.00 -5.24
N GLU A 134 -13.74 -0.28 -4.81
CA GLU A 134 -15.11 -0.76 -4.67
C GLU A 134 -15.94 -0.44 -5.92
N TYR A 135 -16.54 -1.48 -6.54
CA TYR A 135 -17.39 -1.37 -7.70
C TYR A 135 -18.90 -1.44 -7.36
N PHE A 136 -19.24 -1.44 -6.08
CA PHE A 136 -20.62 -1.46 -5.61
C PHE A 136 -20.99 -0.14 -4.91
N PRO A 137 -22.28 0.16 -4.71
CA PRO A 137 -23.46 -0.56 -5.18
C PRO A 137 -23.75 -0.37 -6.68
N ASP A 138 -23.02 0.49 -7.36
CA ASP A 138 -23.28 0.85 -8.77
C ASP A 138 -22.03 0.59 -9.62
N ALA A 139 -21.99 -0.60 -10.24
CA ALA A 139 -20.89 -1.02 -11.10
C ALA A 139 -20.83 -0.27 -12.46
N ALA A 140 -21.82 0.55 -12.79
CA ALA A 140 -21.79 1.39 -13.98
C ALA A 140 -20.93 2.65 -13.81
N ARG A 141 -20.56 2.98 -12.56
CA ARG A 141 -19.68 4.10 -12.24
C ARG A 141 -18.24 3.63 -12.05
N PRO A 142 -17.25 4.49 -12.32
CA PRO A 142 -15.87 4.21 -11.91
C PRO A 142 -15.78 3.85 -10.43
N PRO A 143 -14.85 2.96 -10.03
CA PRO A 143 -14.79 2.47 -8.66
C PRO A 143 -14.43 3.56 -7.65
N LEU A 144 -14.74 3.27 -6.39
CA LEU A 144 -14.42 4.08 -5.24
C LEU A 144 -13.18 3.51 -4.55
N ALA A 145 -12.05 4.19 -4.59
CA ALA A 145 -10.87 3.80 -3.82
C ALA A 145 -11.14 4.10 -2.34
N ARG A 146 -11.30 3.04 -1.53
CA ARG A 146 -11.52 3.17 -0.09
C ARG A 146 -10.28 2.79 0.68
N VAL A 147 -9.89 3.67 1.62
CA VAL A 147 -8.80 3.44 2.56
C VAL A 147 -9.32 3.69 3.96
N ARG A 148 -9.20 2.69 4.84
CA ARG A 148 -9.53 2.83 6.27
C ARG A 148 -8.43 2.22 7.13
N MET A 149 -7.94 3.02 8.08
CA MET A 149 -6.96 2.61 9.07
C MET A 149 -7.43 2.99 10.47
N THR A 150 -7.14 2.14 11.44
CA THR A 150 -7.21 2.52 12.86
C THR A 150 -5.81 2.75 13.38
N ALA A 151 -5.67 3.66 14.33
CA ALA A 151 -4.39 3.97 14.94
C ALA A 151 -4.52 4.08 16.47
N LYS A 152 -3.49 3.58 17.17
CA LYS A 152 -3.34 3.68 18.63
C LYS A 152 -1.97 4.29 18.91
N LEU A 153 -1.92 5.29 19.78
CA LEU A 153 -0.69 5.86 20.27
C LEU A 153 -0.37 5.25 21.64
N VAL A 154 0.74 4.53 21.70
CA VAL A 154 1.17 3.78 22.88
C VAL A 154 2.38 4.47 23.49
N ARG A 155 2.34 4.80 24.78
CA ARG A 155 3.50 5.31 25.53
C ARG A 155 4.42 4.15 25.87
N VAL A 156 5.73 4.27 25.54
CA VAL A 156 6.68 3.17 25.71
C VAL A 156 7.00 2.91 27.19
N ALA A 157 7.04 3.95 28.02
CA ALA A 157 7.45 3.86 29.42
C ALA A 157 6.58 2.90 30.26
N ASP A 158 5.27 2.88 30.03
CA ASP A 158 4.30 2.08 30.77
C ASP A 158 3.41 1.19 29.89
N ARG A 159 3.64 1.21 28.58
CA ARG A 159 2.85 0.52 27.55
C ARG A 159 1.38 0.91 27.53
N ALA A 160 1.03 2.07 28.05
CA ALA A 160 -0.33 2.57 28.04
C ALA A 160 -0.76 3.07 26.67
N ILE A 161 -1.94 2.66 26.21
CA ILE A 161 -2.59 3.27 25.06
C ILE A 161 -3.16 4.61 25.52
N ILE A 162 -2.57 5.72 25.06
CA ILE A 162 -2.98 7.06 25.50
C ILE A 162 -4.06 7.68 24.62
N ALA A 163 -4.18 7.21 23.38
CA ALA A 163 -5.22 7.66 22.47
C ALA A 163 -5.45 6.63 21.36
N SER A 164 -6.63 6.64 20.76
CA SER A 164 -6.96 5.85 19.58
C SER A 164 -7.83 6.65 18.62
N THR A 165 -7.73 6.34 17.32
CA THR A 165 -8.55 6.97 16.28
C THR A 165 -8.84 5.99 15.15
N SER A 166 -9.85 6.33 14.35
CA SER A 166 -10.09 5.71 13.05
C SER A 166 -10.11 6.80 11.98
N ALA A 167 -9.39 6.56 10.91
CA ALA A 167 -9.34 7.43 9.74
C ALA A 167 -9.84 6.64 8.53
N GLU A 168 -10.79 7.21 7.82
CA GLU A 168 -11.34 6.64 6.58
C GLU A 168 -11.47 7.74 5.55
N ARG A 169 -11.17 7.38 4.31
CA ARG A 169 -11.45 8.19 3.14
C ARG A 169 -11.79 7.29 1.96
N ALA A 170 -12.74 7.75 1.15
CA ALA A 170 -13.13 7.11 -0.08
C ALA A 170 -13.16 8.15 -1.20
N GLU A 171 -12.42 7.88 -2.27
CA GLU A 171 -12.31 8.76 -3.43
C GLU A 171 -12.76 8.04 -4.69
N ARG A 172 -13.62 8.68 -5.48
CA ARG A 172 -14.08 8.10 -6.74
C ARG A 172 -13.05 8.32 -7.83
N ALA A 173 -12.67 7.25 -8.50
CA ALA A 173 -11.85 7.36 -9.70
C ALA A 173 -12.58 8.19 -10.79
N LYS A 174 -11.84 8.99 -11.53
CA LYS A 174 -12.41 9.83 -12.60
C LYS A 174 -12.83 9.02 -13.83
N ALA A 175 -12.25 7.83 -14.00
CA ALA A 175 -12.53 6.86 -15.04
C ALA A 175 -12.25 5.44 -14.53
N ASP A 176 -12.79 4.42 -15.19
CA ASP A 176 -12.46 3.02 -14.91
C ASP A 176 -11.20 2.60 -15.67
N THR A 177 -10.09 3.30 -15.36
CA THR A 177 -8.74 3.01 -15.86
C THR A 177 -7.78 2.90 -14.67
N MET A 178 -6.74 2.08 -14.79
CA MET A 178 -5.80 1.87 -13.68
C MET A 178 -5.19 3.19 -13.19
N ASP A 179 -4.76 4.09 -14.08
CA ASP A 179 -4.17 5.37 -13.68
C ASP A 179 -5.17 6.24 -12.87
N ALA A 180 -6.42 6.30 -13.30
CA ALA A 180 -7.45 7.04 -12.57
C ALA A 180 -7.77 6.41 -11.21
N ILE A 181 -7.74 5.09 -11.12
CA ILE A 181 -7.93 4.32 -9.87
C ILE A 181 -6.75 4.57 -8.92
N MET A 182 -5.50 4.54 -9.43
CA MET A 182 -4.32 4.81 -8.61
C MET A 182 -4.30 6.25 -8.07
N LEU A 183 -4.70 7.24 -8.87
CA LEU A 183 -4.85 8.62 -8.39
C LEU A 183 -5.92 8.74 -7.29
N ALA A 184 -7.01 7.99 -7.39
CA ALA A 184 -8.04 7.95 -6.35
C ALA A 184 -7.50 7.29 -5.06
N PHE A 185 -6.70 6.22 -5.17
CA PHE A 185 -6.03 5.63 -4.01
C PHE A 185 -5.03 6.60 -3.38
N ASP A 186 -4.26 7.33 -4.17
CA ASP A 186 -3.30 8.31 -3.67
C ASP A 186 -3.98 9.42 -2.86
N GLU A 187 -5.08 9.97 -3.38
CA GLU A 187 -5.86 10.99 -2.67
C GLU A 187 -6.52 10.43 -1.40
N ALA A 188 -7.10 9.22 -1.46
CA ALA A 188 -7.72 8.57 -0.31
C ALA A 188 -6.69 8.26 0.79
N ALA A 189 -5.58 7.62 0.43
CA ALA A 189 -4.50 7.29 1.36
C ALA A 189 -3.86 8.57 1.94
N GLY A 190 -3.59 9.58 1.11
CA GLY A 190 -3.09 10.88 1.55
C GLY A 190 -4.00 11.54 2.57
N GLY A 191 -5.33 11.45 2.39
CA GLY A 191 -6.32 11.96 3.36
C GLY A 191 -6.31 11.21 4.69
N VAL A 192 -6.18 9.89 4.66
CA VAL A 192 -6.06 9.04 5.86
C VAL A 192 -4.75 9.33 6.59
N MET A 193 -3.63 9.37 5.88
CA MET A 193 -2.32 9.69 6.46
C MET A 193 -2.31 11.07 7.12
N ARG A 194 -2.85 12.10 6.44
CA ARG A 194 -2.98 13.44 7.03
C ARG A 194 -3.74 13.40 8.36
N ARG A 195 -4.88 12.72 8.40
CA ARG A 195 -5.69 12.62 9.61
C ARG A 195 -4.97 11.91 10.75
N ILE A 196 -4.26 10.82 10.46
CA ILE A 196 -3.49 10.07 11.47
C ILE A 196 -2.34 10.94 11.99
N VAL A 197 -1.56 11.57 11.11
CA VAL A 197 -0.42 12.43 11.48
C VAL A 197 -0.88 13.61 12.34
N GLU A 198 -1.89 14.36 11.90
CA GLU A 198 -2.41 15.52 12.63
C GLU A 198 -2.99 15.12 14.00
N TRP A 199 -3.72 14.00 14.06
CA TRP A 199 -4.25 13.46 15.30
C TRP A 199 -3.12 13.04 16.27
N THR A 200 -2.09 12.35 15.77
CA THR A 200 -0.97 11.89 16.59
C THR A 200 -0.23 13.06 17.22
N LEU A 201 0.04 14.12 16.44
CA LEU A 201 0.75 15.31 16.93
C LEU A 201 -0.08 16.11 17.96
N ARG A 202 -1.42 16.03 17.90
CA ARG A 202 -2.34 16.71 18.83
C ARG A 202 -2.81 15.83 19.99
N ALA A 203 -2.35 14.57 20.07
CA ALA A 203 -2.87 13.63 21.06
C ALA A 203 -2.65 14.15 22.50
N PRO A 204 -3.68 14.09 23.38
CA PRO A 204 -3.55 14.53 24.76
C PRO A 204 -2.51 13.68 25.51
N GLY A 205 -1.74 14.31 26.41
CA GLY A 205 -0.71 13.64 27.20
C GLY A 205 0.64 13.50 26.49
N THR A 206 0.78 14.03 25.27
CA THR A 206 2.07 14.14 24.55
C THR A 206 2.72 15.52 24.75
N SER A 207 2.04 16.44 25.44
CA SER A 207 2.57 17.78 25.71
C SER A 207 3.71 17.70 26.71
N ALA A 208 4.90 18.16 26.27
CA ALA A 208 6.11 18.44 27.02
C ALA A 208 6.60 17.36 28.01
N ARG A 209 7.78 16.82 27.69
CA ARG A 209 8.63 16.15 28.68
C ARG A 209 8.82 17.12 29.84
N PRO A 210 8.52 16.75 31.10
CA PRO A 210 8.94 17.59 32.23
C PRO A 210 10.45 17.70 32.17
N GLU A 211 10.97 18.92 32.20
CA GLU A 211 12.40 19.21 32.32
C GLU A 211 12.94 18.47 33.56
N ARG A 212 14.00 17.67 33.35
CA ARG A 212 14.78 17.10 34.44
C ARG A 212 15.95 18.02 34.73
#